data_889c63023a39128dba1df7b823de7fab
#
_entry.id   889c63023a39128dba1df7b823de7fab
#
_cell.length_a   1.000
_cell.length_b   1.000
_cell.length_c   1.000
_cell.angle_alpha   90.00
_cell.angle_beta   90.00
_cell.angle_gamma   90.00
#
_symmetry.space_group_name_H-M   'P 1'
#
loop_
_entity.id
_entity.type
_entity.pdbx_description
1 polymer ?
#
loop_
_entity_poly.entity_id
_entity_poly.type
_entity_poly.pdbx_seq_one_letter_code
_entity_poly.pdbx_strand_id
1 'polypeptide(L)'
;MLTLKTLKSPKGAHKNIKRIGRGQGSGQGTQAGKGHKGQKARTGGGIRIGFEGGQMPLYRRLPKVGFSNAAFKVEYAVVNLEKLAAKFDSEVVTRETLIEKGFLAGINKSMPIKILAKGEFNKALTFKGIEKFSAKALELIKKAGGKVENA
;
A
#
# COMPACT_ATOMS: atom_id res chain seq x y z
N MET A 1 -0.03 -2.22 -30.62
CA MET A 1 1.06 -3.08 -30.08
C MET A 1 2.18 -2.20 -29.52
N LEU A 2 2.67 -2.49 -28.32
CA LEU A 2 3.88 -1.86 -27.75
C LEU A 2 5.11 -2.52 -28.40
N THR A 3 5.92 -1.72 -29.08
CA THR A 3 7.21 -2.15 -29.64
C THR A 3 8.34 -1.42 -28.91
N LEU A 4 9.56 -1.94 -28.98
CA LEU A 4 10.75 -1.28 -28.39
C LEU A 4 10.92 0.17 -28.89
N LYS A 5 10.52 0.44 -30.15
CA LYS A 5 10.58 1.80 -30.74
C LYS A 5 9.49 2.75 -30.17
N THR A 6 8.38 2.21 -29.69
CA THR A 6 7.25 3.01 -29.16
C THR A 6 7.25 3.10 -27.63
N LEU A 7 8.21 2.45 -26.97
CA LEU A 7 8.35 2.48 -25.52
C LEU A 7 8.82 3.88 -25.09
N LYS A 8 7.96 4.63 -24.43
CA LYS A 8 8.26 5.95 -23.86
C LYS A 8 7.91 5.95 -22.38
N SER A 9 8.72 6.64 -21.57
CA SER A 9 8.39 6.85 -20.17
C SER A 9 7.10 7.67 -20.03
N PRO A 10 6.26 7.40 -19.02
CA PRO A 10 5.05 8.19 -18.77
C PRO A 10 5.40 9.67 -18.56
N LYS A 11 4.47 10.57 -18.95
CA LYS A 11 4.63 12.01 -18.75
C LYS A 11 4.85 12.31 -17.26
N GLY A 12 5.97 12.96 -16.92
CA GLY A 12 6.34 13.30 -15.55
C GLY A 12 7.22 12.27 -14.82
N ALA A 13 7.55 11.13 -15.45
CA ALA A 13 8.47 10.13 -14.88
C ALA A 13 9.90 10.65 -14.75
N HIS A 14 10.29 11.58 -15.61
CA HIS A 14 11.59 12.24 -15.56
C HIS A 14 11.40 13.73 -15.26
N LYS A 15 12.06 14.23 -14.23
CA LYS A 15 12.16 15.66 -13.92
C LYS A 15 13.61 16.08 -14.02
N ASN A 16 13.86 17.21 -14.66
CA ASN A 16 15.20 17.81 -14.68
C ASN A 16 15.57 18.21 -13.25
N ILE A 17 16.77 17.81 -12.83
CA ILE A 17 17.32 18.17 -11.51
C ILE A 17 17.64 19.66 -11.54
N LYS A 18 17.02 20.44 -10.66
CA LYS A 18 17.33 21.86 -10.50
C LYS A 18 18.63 22.02 -9.73
N ARG A 19 19.66 22.51 -10.40
CA ARG A 19 20.98 22.80 -9.79
C ARG A 19 20.96 24.23 -9.23
N ILE A 20 21.11 24.37 -7.91
CA ILE A 20 21.16 25.63 -7.20
C ILE A 20 22.61 26.11 -7.02
N GLY A 21 22.83 27.39 -6.72
CA GLY A 21 24.17 27.94 -6.58
C GLY A 21 24.96 28.00 -7.90
N ARG A 22 24.28 28.26 -9.05
CA ARG A 22 24.92 28.29 -10.37
C ARG A 22 24.60 29.59 -11.12
N GLY A 23 25.01 30.71 -10.54
CA GLY A 23 24.91 32.05 -11.13
C GLY A 23 23.61 32.78 -10.80
N GLN A 24 23.68 34.12 -10.87
CA GLN A 24 22.56 35.01 -10.52
C GLN A 24 21.40 34.89 -11.49
N GLY A 25 21.66 34.71 -12.78
CA GLY A 25 20.65 34.55 -13.81
C GLY A 25 19.71 33.35 -13.61
N SER A 26 20.10 32.38 -12.79
CA SER A 26 19.24 31.24 -12.42
C SER A 26 18.16 31.61 -11.37
N GLY A 27 18.22 32.81 -10.78
CA GLY A 27 17.40 33.22 -9.65
C GLY A 27 17.72 32.49 -8.32
N GLN A 28 18.67 31.56 -8.32
CA GLN A 28 19.07 30.80 -7.13
C GLN A 28 20.60 30.66 -7.06
N GLY A 29 21.31 31.73 -7.41
CA GLY A 29 22.77 31.77 -7.45
C GLY A 29 23.39 31.87 -6.05
N THR A 30 23.63 33.09 -5.59
CA THR A 30 24.48 33.41 -4.45
C THR A 30 24.10 32.67 -3.16
N GLN A 31 22.83 32.56 -2.86
CA GLN A 31 22.35 32.01 -1.58
C GLN A 31 21.63 30.67 -1.72
N ALA A 32 21.52 30.14 -2.94
CA ALA A 32 20.91 28.86 -3.22
C ALA A 32 19.50 28.66 -2.61
N GLY A 33 18.73 29.76 -2.51
CA GLY A 33 17.38 29.74 -1.93
C GLY A 33 17.31 29.68 -0.40
N LYS A 34 18.46 29.79 0.31
CA LYS A 34 18.50 29.74 1.79
C LYS A 34 18.36 31.13 2.45
N GLY A 35 18.40 32.20 1.67
CA GLY A 35 18.39 33.56 2.17
C GLY A 35 19.70 33.98 2.82
N HIS A 36 19.69 35.07 3.56
CA HIS A 36 20.83 35.55 4.33
C HIS A 36 20.91 34.79 5.66
N LYS A 37 21.69 35.21 6.58
CA LYS A 37 21.90 34.71 7.96
C LYS A 37 20.73 33.85 8.54
N GLY A 38 20.94 33.17 9.62
CA GLY A 38 19.96 32.36 10.33
C GLY A 38 20.34 30.89 10.42
N GLN A 39 19.74 30.19 11.34
CA GLN A 39 20.04 28.80 11.66
C GLN A 39 19.84 27.87 10.46
N LYS A 40 18.79 28.08 9.67
CA LYS A 40 18.46 27.23 8.50
C LYS A 40 19.40 27.44 7.30
N ALA A 41 20.15 28.58 7.27
CA ALA A 41 21.08 28.87 6.20
C ALA A 41 22.48 28.25 6.40
N ARG A 42 22.79 27.78 7.60
CA ARG A 42 24.10 27.18 7.93
C ARG A 42 24.19 25.74 7.44
N THR A 43 25.42 25.24 7.31
CA THR A 43 25.69 23.85 7.04
C THR A 43 25.17 22.99 8.19
N GLY A 44 24.41 21.93 7.91
CA GLY A 44 23.77 21.12 8.94
C GLY A 44 22.67 21.81 9.73
N GLY A 45 22.35 23.08 9.39
CA GLY A 45 21.29 23.86 10.05
C GLY A 45 19.93 23.22 9.84
N GLY A 46 19.33 22.76 10.92
CA GLY A 46 17.97 22.21 10.94
C GLY A 46 17.31 22.49 12.26
N ILE A 47 16.00 22.60 12.24
CA ILE A 47 15.17 22.73 13.44
C ILE A 47 14.33 21.47 13.50
N ARG A 48 14.23 20.82 14.65
CA ARG A 48 13.36 19.65 14.85
C ARG A 48 11.92 20.00 14.50
N ILE A 49 11.20 19.06 13.95
CA ILE A 49 9.78 19.23 13.59
C ILE A 49 8.97 19.56 14.86
N GLY A 50 8.12 20.58 14.78
CA GLY A 50 7.28 21.02 15.89
C GLY A 50 8.01 21.85 16.97
N PHE A 51 9.23 22.37 16.68
CA PHE A 51 9.90 23.29 17.60
C PHE A 51 9.27 24.68 17.49
N GLU A 52 8.87 25.23 18.63
CA GLU A 52 8.16 26.52 18.78
C GLU A 52 9.00 27.55 19.51
N GLY A 53 10.27 27.69 19.16
CA GLY A 53 11.15 28.75 19.71
C GLY A 53 11.43 28.67 21.22
N GLY A 54 11.21 27.52 21.85
CA GLY A 54 11.35 27.32 23.31
C GLY A 54 10.02 27.19 24.05
N GLN A 55 8.92 27.60 23.44
CA GLN A 55 7.58 27.32 23.95
C GLN A 55 7.30 25.81 23.90
N MET A 56 6.54 25.30 24.88
CA MET A 56 6.15 23.90 24.89
C MET A 56 5.37 23.57 23.59
N PRO A 57 5.82 22.59 22.80
CA PRO A 57 5.18 22.24 21.53
C PRO A 57 3.70 21.87 21.69
N LEU A 58 2.87 22.21 20.71
CA LEU A 58 1.43 22.00 20.73
C LEU A 58 1.04 20.56 21.07
N TYR A 59 1.73 19.58 20.49
CA TYR A 59 1.46 18.15 20.75
C TYR A 59 1.69 17.73 22.21
N ARG A 60 2.43 18.52 23.00
CA ARG A 60 2.61 18.31 24.45
C ARG A 60 1.59 19.06 25.29
N ARG A 61 1.04 20.15 24.76
CA ARG A 61 0.00 20.96 25.45
C ARG A 61 -1.39 20.32 25.34
N LEU A 62 -1.63 19.58 24.24
CA LEU A 62 -2.91 18.92 24.03
C LEU A 62 -3.07 17.70 24.95
N PRO A 63 -4.27 17.47 25.51
CA PRO A 63 -4.58 16.26 26.25
C PRO A 63 -4.37 15.02 25.37
N LYS A 64 -3.84 13.95 25.96
CA LYS A 64 -3.74 12.67 25.28
C LYS A 64 -5.11 12.02 25.23
N VAL A 65 -5.55 11.62 24.04
CA VAL A 65 -6.83 10.97 23.81
C VAL A 65 -6.63 9.67 23.09
N GLY A 66 -7.33 8.61 23.54
CA GLY A 66 -7.35 7.32 22.90
C GLY A 66 -6.20 6.40 23.28
N PHE A 67 -6.28 5.22 22.71
CA PHE A 67 -5.27 4.16 22.85
C PHE A 67 -5.06 3.47 21.49
N SER A 68 -3.99 2.70 21.36
CA SER A 68 -3.69 1.94 20.15
C SER A 68 -3.82 0.45 20.41
N ASN A 69 -4.61 -0.24 19.61
CA ASN A 69 -4.77 -1.69 19.62
C ASN A 69 -3.83 -2.37 18.59
N ALA A 70 -2.79 -1.69 18.13
CA ALA A 70 -1.91 -2.17 17.07
C ALA A 70 -1.22 -3.50 17.41
N ALA A 71 -0.86 -3.71 18.70
CA ALA A 71 -0.21 -4.93 19.15
C ALA A 71 -1.10 -6.19 19.02
N PHE A 72 -2.41 -6.04 19.05
CA PHE A 72 -3.40 -7.14 18.99
C PHE A 72 -4.16 -7.19 17.67
N LYS A 73 -3.85 -6.29 16.74
CA LYS A 73 -4.51 -6.23 15.44
C LYS A 73 -4.10 -7.41 14.58
N VAL A 74 -5.06 -8.24 14.22
CA VAL A 74 -4.86 -9.32 13.24
C VAL A 74 -5.11 -8.76 11.84
N GLU A 75 -4.09 -8.79 11.00
CA GLU A 75 -4.17 -8.38 9.60
C GLU A 75 -4.32 -9.61 8.70
N TYR A 76 -5.14 -9.48 7.68
CA TYR A 76 -5.44 -10.55 6.73
C TYR A 76 -4.98 -10.17 5.33
N ALA A 77 -4.44 -11.14 4.60
CA ALA A 77 -4.28 -11.04 3.15
C ALA A 77 -5.67 -11.19 2.51
N VAL A 78 -6.13 -10.12 1.85
CA VAL A 78 -7.48 -10.06 1.28
C VAL A 78 -7.47 -10.47 -0.17
N VAL A 79 -8.34 -11.43 -0.53
CA VAL A 79 -8.55 -11.89 -1.90
C VAL A 79 -10.05 -11.77 -2.27
N ASN A 80 -10.35 -11.23 -3.44
CA ASN A 80 -11.74 -11.06 -3.92
C ASN A 80 -12.16 -12.21 -4.82
N LEU A 81 -13.42 -12.66 -4.69
CA LEU A 81 -14.00 -13.73 -5.51
C LEU A 81 -13.97 -13.46 -7.01
N GLU A 82 -14.23 -12.22 -7.44
CA GLU A 82 -14.14 -11.82 -8.85
C GLU A 82 -12.78 -12.12 -9.46
N LYS A 83 -11.71 -11.78 -8.73
CA LYS A 83 -10.33 -12.04 -9.17
C LYS A 83 -10.02 -13.53 -9.23
N LEU A 84 -10.57 -14.31 -8.31
CA LEU A 84 -10.45 -15.77 -8.32
C LEU A 84 -11.18 -16.36 -9.52
N ALA A 85 -12.41 -15.92 -9.79
CA ALA A 85 -13.18 -16.36 -10.95
C ALA A 85 -12.46 -16.11 -12.29
N ALA A 86 -11.65 -15.03 -12.37
CA ALA A 86 -10.87 -14.72 -13.58
C ALA A 86 -9.69 -15.67 -13.83
N LYS A 87 -9.12 -16.29 -12.76
CA LYS A 87 -7.89 -17.10 -12.87
C LYS A 87 -8.04 -18.57 -12.52
N PHE A 88 -9.16 -18.96 -11.92
CA PHE A 88 -9.47 -20.35 -11.57
C PHE A 88 -10.70 -20.82 -12.33
N ASP A 89 -10.67 -22.01 -12.93
CA ASP A 89 -11.82 -22.57 -13.66
C ASP A 89 -12.56 -23.60 -12.82
N SER A 90 -11.91 -24.65 -12.33
CA SER A 90 -12.53 -25.72 -11.51
C SER A 90 -11.55 -26.33 -10.50
N GLU A 91 -10.50 -25.58 -10.16
CA GLU A 91 -9.43 -26.05 -9.30
C GLU A 91 -9.73 -25.86 -7.82
N VAL A 92 -9.02 -26.60 -6.98
CA VAL A 92 -9.04 -26.39 -5.52
C VAL A 92 -8.21 -25.16 -5.17
N VAL A 93 -8.80 -24.22 -4.45
CA VAL A 93 -8.15 -23.00 -4.00
C VAL A 93 -7.50 -23.26 -2.65
N THR A 94 -6.18 -23.37 -2.67
CA THR A 94 -5.33 -23.51 -1.48
C THR A 94 -4.40 -22.30 -1.36
N ARG A 95 -3.71 -22.17 -0.23
CA ARG A 95 -2.68 -21.14 -0.06
C ARG A 95 -1.59 -21.25 -1.13
N GLU A 96 -1.17 -22.44 -1.46
CA GLU A 96 -0.12 -22.71 -2.46
C GLU A 96 -0.53 -22.25 -3.85
N THR A 97 -1.74 -22.64 -4.31
CA THR A 97 -2.26 -22.22 -5.61
C THR A 97 -2.48 -20.71 -5.71
N LEU A 98 -2.80 -20.05 -4.59
CA LEU A 98 -2.91 -18.57 -4.53
C LEU A 98 -1.53 -17.88 -4.65
N ILE A 99 -0.47 -18.49 -4.13
CA ILE A 99 0.89 -17.98 -4.28
C ILE A 99 1.37 -18.17 -5.72
N GLU A 100 1.17 -19.33 -6.31
CA GLU A 100 1.56 -19.65 -7.70
C GLU A 100 0.89 -18.72 -8.70
N LYS A 101 -0.42 -18.50 -8.55
CA LYS A 101 -1.19 -17.59 -9.43
C LYS A 101 -0.98 -16.09 -9.10
N GLY A 102 -0.11 -15.76 -8.12
CA GLY A 102 0.32 -14.40 -7.82
C GLY A 102 -0.69 -13.55 -7.05
N PHE A 103 -1.64 -14.16 -6.33
CA PHE A 103 -2.57 -13.42 -5.45
C PHE A 103 -1.91 -13.01 -4.13
N LEU A 104 -0.95 -13.81 -3.67
CA LEU A 104 -0.22 -13.59 -2.43
C LEU A 104 1.26 -13.34 -2.74
N ALA A 105 1.76 -12.15 -2.41
CA ALA A 105 3.15 -11.77 -2.63
C ALA A 105 3.78 -11.16 -1.37
N GLY A 106 5.09 -11.27 -1.23
CA GLY A 106 5.82 -10.68 -0.10
C GLY A 106 5.29 -11.16 1.26
N ILE A 107 5.03 -10.22 2.16
CA ILE A 107 4.56 -10.47 3.53
C ILE A 107 3.19 -11.19 3.54
N ASN A 108 2.34 -10.96 2.54
CA ASN A 108 1.01 -11.58 2.46
C ASN A 108 1.06 -13.11 2.34
N LYS A 109 2.20 -13.71 1.98
CA LYS A 109 2.35 -15.17 1.92
C LYS A 109 2.22 -15.85 3.28
N SER A 110 2.61 -15.18 4.35
CA SER A 110 2.56 -15.71 5.73
C SER A 110 1.32 -15.24 6.51
N MET A 111 0.60 -14.24 6.00
CA MET A 111 -0.60 -13.72 6.66
C MET A 111 -1.79 -14.68 6.53
N PRO A 112 -2.73 -14.69 7.50
CA PRO A 112 -4.00 -15.38 7.37
C PRO A 112 -4.81 -14.80 6.20
N ILE A 113 -5.50 -15.66 5.47
CA ILE A 113 -6.22 -15.30 4.24
C ILE A 113 -7.68 -15.02 4.57
N LYS A 114 -8.21 -13.92 3.98
CA LYS A 114 -9.64 -13.60 4.05
C LYS A 114 -10.22 -13.39 2.67
N ILE A 115 -11.27 -14.15 2.34
CA ILE A 115 -12.00 -14.03 1.08
C ILE A 115 -13.16 -13.05 1.21
N LEU A 116 -13.23 -12.10 0.28
CA LEU A 116 -14.28 -11.10 0.21
C LEU A 116 -15.11 -11.24 -1.06
N ALA A 117 -16.41 -10.93 -0.92
CA ALA A 117 -17.35 -10.88 -2.04
C ALA A 117 -17.31 -9.49 -2.68
N LYS A 118 -16.54 -9.35 -3.76
CA LYS A 118 -16.62 -8.20 -4.66
C LYS A 118 -16.78 -8.70 -6.08
N GLY A 119 -17.72 -8.11 -6.81
CA GLY A 119 -18.05 -8.51 -8.17
C GLY A 119 -18.94 -9.76 -8.25
N GLU A 120 -19.15 -10.25 -9.46
CA GLU A 120 -19.95 -11.45 -9.74
C GLU A 120 -19.12 -12.72 -9.59
N PHE A 121 -19.73 -13.78 -9.09
CA PHE A 121 -19.07 -15.07 -8.90
C PHE A 121 -20.02 -16.22 -9.25
N ASN A 122 -19.73 -16.92 -10.34
CA ASN A 122 -20.57 -17.98 -10.89
C ASN A 122 -19.83 -19.31 -11.07
N LYS A 123 -18.64 -19.48 -10.46
CA LYS A 123 -17.82 -20.69 -10.60
C LYS A 123 -17.88 -21.55 -9.33
N ALA A 124 -18.05 -22.86 -9.51
CA ALA A 124 -18.02 -23.83 -8.42
C ALA A 124 -16.56 -24.13 -8.03
N LEU A 125 -16.00 -23.39 -7.08
CA LEU A 125 -14.64 -23.60 -6.57
C LEU A 125 -14.69 -24.28 -5.19
N THR A 126 -13.69 -25.12 -4.91
CA THR A 126 -13.48 -25.75 -3.61
C THR A 126 -12.37 -25.03 -2.88
N PHE A 127 -12.64 -24.53 -1.67
CA PHE A 127 -11.68 -23.81 -0.86
C PHE A 127 -11.17 -24.70 0.28
N LYS A 128 -9.83 -24.83 0.40
CA LYS A 128 -9.18 -25.61 1.47
C LYS A 128 -8.13 -24.77 2.21
N GLY A 129 -8.13 -24.85 3.55
CA GLY A 129 -7.11 -24.20 4.38
C GLY A 129 -7.16 -22.67 4.34
N ILE A 130 -8.34 -22.07 4.21
CA ILE A 130 -8.54 -20.63 4.23
C ILE A 130 -9.19 -20.23 5.54
N GLU A 131 -8.58 -19.28 6.25
CA GLU A 131 -8.92 -18.97 7.63
C GLU A 131 -10.23 -18.21 7.79
N LYS A 132 -10.55 -17.28 6.86
CA LYS A 132 -11.79 -16.49 6.97
C LYS A 132 -12.47 -16.18 5.64
N PHE A 133 -13.79 -16.10 5.71
CA PHE A 133 -14.67 -15.65 4.63
C PHE A 133 -15.58 -14.53 5.14
N SER A 134 -15.97 -13.61 4.28
CA SER A 134 -17.05 -12.69 4.61
C SER A 134 -18.42 -13.40 4.47
N ALA A 135 -19.44 -12.96 5.21
CA ALA A 135 -20.79 -13.54 5.13
C ALA A 135 -21.30 -13.59 3.68
N LYS A 136 -21.20 -12.46 2.97
CA LYS A 136 -21.59 -12.40 1.55
C LYS A 136 -20.78 -13.33 0.65
N ALA A 137 -19.48 -13.56 0.95
CA ALA A 137 -18.66 -14.49 0.16
C ALA A 137 -19.14 -15.94 0.32
N LEU A 138 -19.50 -16.35 1.54
CA LEU A 138 -20.05 -17.67 1.80
C LEU A 138 -21.39 -17.90 1.06
N GLU A 139 -22.26 -16.89 1.03
CA GLU A 139 -23.50 -16.95 0.28
C GLU A 139 -23.28 -17.12 -1.22
N LEU A 140 -22.36 -16.34 -1.82
CA LEU A 140 -22.04 -16.43 -3.24
C LEU A 140 -21.39 -17.77 -3.59
N ILE A 141 -20.49 -18.29 -2.76
CA ILE A 141 -19.84 -19.60 -2.97
C ILE A 141 -20.90 -20.72 -2.92
N LYS A 142 -21.82 -20.68 -1.94
CA LYS A 142 -22.92 -21.65 -1.85
C LYS A 142 -23.88 -21.59 -3.05
N LYS A 143 -24.25 -20.38 -3.49
CA LYS A 143 -25.11 -20.18 -4.67
C LYS A 143 -24.46 -20.70 -5.96
N ALA A 144 -23.14 -20.55 -6.09
CA ALA A 144 -22.38 -21.06 -7.22
C ALA A 144 -22.05 -22.57 -7.14
N GLY A 145 -22.53 -23.28 -6.10
CA GLY A 145 -22.25 -24.71 -5.91
C GLY A 145 -20.85 -25.04 -5.40
N GLY A 146 -20.11 -24.05 -4.93
CA GLY A 146 -18.76 -24.24 -4.36
C GLY A 146 -18.78 -24.86 -2.96
N LYS A 147 -17.67 -25.45 -2.55
CA LYS A 147 -17.49 -26.07 -1.24
C LYS A 147 -16.41 -25.33 -0.44
N VAL A 148 -16.60 -25.22 0.88
CA VAL A 148 -15.62 -24.67 1.81
C VAL A 148 -15.27 -25.77 2.80
N GLU A 149 -14.04 -26.26 2.70
CA GLU A 149 -13.47 -27.21 3.65
C GLU A 149 -12.59 -26.41 4.64
N ASN A 150 -13.11 -26.16 5.83
CA ASN A 150 -12.30 -25.62 6.92
C ASN A 150 -11.39 -26.73 7.46
N ALA A 151 -10.12 -26.37 7.64
CA ALA A 151 -9.17 -27.23 8.35
C ALA A 151 -9.43 -27.18 9.85
#